data_45b900f7463c9b62ee84ce6b4f52a293
#
_entry.id   45b900f7463c9b62ee84ce6b4f52a293
#
_cell.length_a   1.000
_cell.length_b   1.000
_cell.length_c   1.000
_cell.angle_alpha   90.00
_cell.angle_beta   90.00
_cell.angle_gamma   90.00
#
_symmetry.space_group_name_H-M   'P 1'
#
loop_
_entity.id
_entity.type
_entity.pdbx_description
1 polymer ?
#
loop_
_entity_poly.entity_id
_entity_poly.type
_entity_poly.pdbx_seq_one_letter_code
_entity_poly.pdbx_strand_id
1 'polypeptide(L)'
;MKRKFILPAAAAIVVMLSSSTVLNLNGTYGWTGSPVDGGTGTAGTCSNCHTASGTTPTMTVSFSPALGGGNTYAPNTTYTVTIAASGSQPSYGFNCEIINSQSTSTSSVGMFGAFGTAVTSNCMIVPLSSTTPYPPCASHNAPSATPFSFKWTAPASGTGYLYAIVLGANNNNSDIGDHQSAVTSMTLTAGSAGIATHTENVSGLSIFPNPATDNVRLNYSLEERSTVVARLYSLNGEVAAEMLNEVQDRGQHAVDARLPMNLAKGIYLVKLSVNGKQVSQKLMVN
;
A
#
# COMPACT_ATOMS: atom_id res chain seq x y z
N MET A 1 20.80 50.99 -73.18
CA MET A 1 19.79 50.35 -72.30
C MET A 1 20.53 49.68 -71.14
N LYS A 2 20.56 50.27 -69.99
CA LYS A 2 21.19 49.69 -68.78
C LYS A 2 20.11 49.03 -67.93
N ARG A 3 20.11 47.67 -67.87
CA ARG A 3 19.20 46.91 -66.99
C ARG A 3 19.76 46.97 -65.57
N LYS A 4 18.97 47.57 -64.69
CA LYS A 4 19.20 47.50 -63.22
C LYS A 4 18.71 46.13 -62.70
N PHE A 5 19.63 45.35 -62.16
CA PHE A 5 19.27 44.17 -61.40
C PHE A 5 18.87 44.63 -59.97
N ILE A 6 17.65 44.35 -59.59
CA ILE A 6 17.17 44.52 -58.24
C ILE A 6 17.35 43.17 -57.58
N LEU A 7 18.26 43.06 -56.61
CA LEU A 7 18.38 41.91 -55.74
C LEU A 7 17.21 41.96 -54.74
N PRO A 8 16.46 40.89 -54.56
CA PRO A 8 15.50 40.83 -53.45
C PRO A 8 16.23 40.69 -52.12
N ALA A 9 15.90 41.56 -51.18
CA ALA A 9 16.35 41.43 -49.80
C ALA A 9 15.78 40.13 -49.18
N ALA A 10 16.67 39.22 -48.89
CA ALA A 10 16.33 38.02 -48.12
C ALA A 10 16.01 38.48 -46.68
N ALA A 11 14.74 38.48 -46.33
CA ALA A 11 14.34 38.61 -44.94
C ALA A 11 14.76 37.34 -44.19
N ALA A 12 15.81 37.47 -43.39
CA ALA A 12 16.18 36.42 -42.41
C ALA A 12 15.08 36.35 -41.36
N ILE A 13 14.23 35.33 -41.47
CA ILE A 13 13.32 34.99 -40.40
C ILE A 13 14.19 34.33 -39.30
N VAL A 14 14.50 35.13 -38.29
CA VAL A 14 15.04 34.60 -37.02
C VAL A 14 13.91 33.86 -36.34
N VAL A 15 13.84 32.56 -36.56
CA VAL A 15 13.01 31.66 -35.72
C VAL A 15 13.72 31.67 -34.37
N MET A 16 13.26 32.48 -33.45
CA MET A 16 13.53 32.28 -32.04
C MET A 16 12.86 30.95 -31.67
N LEU A 17 13.66 29.89 -31.65
CA LEU A 17 13.35 28.69 -30.92
C LEU A 17 13.33 29.12 -29.44
N SER A 18 12.17 29.59 -28.97
CA SER A 18 11.87 29.55 -27.56
C SER A 18 11.99 28.07 -27.18
N SER A 19 13.09 27.70 -26.52
CA SER A 19 13.10 26.48 -25.74
C SER A 19 11.97 26.62 -24.75
N SER A 20 10.76 26.17 -25.14
CA SER A 20 9.75 25.85 -24.17
C SER A 20 10.40 24.76 -23.31
N THR A 21 10.88 25.15 -22.14
CA THR A 21 11.06 24.19 -21.06
C THR A 21 9.70 23.48 -20.98
N VAL A 22 9.68 22.23 -21.42
CA VAL A 22 8.50 21.39 -21.24
C VAL A 22 8.37 21.29 -19.74
N LEU A 23 7.45 22.09 -19.20
CA LEU A 23 7.06 21.99 -17.80
C LEU A 23 6.53 20.57 -17.64
N ASN A 24 7.33 19.70 -17.04
CA ASN A 24 6.88 18.38 -16.65
C ASN A 24 5.87 18.58 -15.51
N LEU A 25 4.61 18.71 -15.90
CA LEU A 25 3.49 18.84 -14.96
C LEU A 25 3.20 17.52 -14.21
N ASN A 26 3.98 16.49 -14.49
CA ASN A 26 3.90 15.17 -13.86
C ASN A 26 5.27 14.77 -13.30
N GLY A 27 5.28 13.96 -12.26
CA GLY A 27 6.48 13.47 -11.58
C GLY A 27 7.27 12.43 -12.38
N THR A 28 7.58 12.70 -13.65
CA THR A 28 8.17 11.76 -14.61
C THR A 28 9.53 11.19 -14.22
N TYR A 29 10.24 11.82 -13.32
CA TYR A 29 11.57 11.35 -12.89
C TYR A 29 11.51 10.33 -11.75
N GLY A 30 10.36 10.15 -11.10
CA GLY A 30 10.20 9.18 -10.04
C GLY A 30 11.03 9.44 -8.77
N TRP A 31 11.61 10.60 -8.63
CA TRP A 31 12.43 10.93 -7.46
C TRP A 31 11.61 10.99 -6.19
N THR A 32 11.91 10.09 -5.28
CA THR A 32 11.20 9.89 -4.02
C THR A 32 12.06 10.21 -2.80
N GLY A 33 13.35 10.46 -3.02
CA GLY A 33 14.34 10.59 -1.96
C GLY A 33 14.91 9.27 -1.48
N SER A 34 14.69 8.18 -2.21
CA SER A 34 15.28 6.88 -1.91
C SER A 34 16.79 6.87 -2.21
N PRO A 35 17.55 5.96 -1.60
CA PRO A 35 18.99 5.85 -1.86
C PRO A 35 19.35 5.61 -3.33
N VAL A 36 18.46 5.03 -4.12
CA VAL A 36 18.69 4.73 -5.53
C VAL A 36 18.47 5.95 -6.44
N ASP A 37 17.68 6.92 -5.97
CA ASP A 37 17.44 8.15 -6.69
C ASP A 37 18.69 9.03 -6.73
N GLY A 38 19.22 9.33 -7.91
CA GLY A 38 20.34 10.25 -8.06
C GLY A 38 21.74 9.63 -8.16
N GLY A 39 21.89 8.31 -8.08
CA GLY A 39 23.08 7.55 -8.51
C GLY A 39 24.42 7.82 -7.81
N THR A 40 24.51 8.79 -6.89
CA THR A 40 25.79 9.21 -6.26
C THR A 40 25.68 9.45 -4.76
N GLY A 41 24.72 8.81 -4.08
CA GLY A 41 24.57 8.93 -2.62
C GLY A 41 23.88 10.22 -2.15
N THR A 42 23.45 11.07 -3.06
CA THR A 42 22.53 12.17 -2.78
C THR A 42 21.19 11.79 -3.35
N ALA A 43 20.24 11.47 -2.46
CA ALA A 43 18.90 11.07 -2.88
C ALA A 43 18.24 12.18 -3.73
N GLY A 44 17.79 11.83 -4.94
CA GLY A 44 17.02 12.74 -5.78
C GLY A 44 15.69 13.07 -5.14
N THR A 45 15.40 14.35 -5.01
CA THR A 45 14.15 14.86 -4.44
C THR A 45 13.57 15.97 -5.30
N CYS A 46 12.38 16.41 -5.04
CA CYS A 46 11.76 17.53 -5.76
C CYS A 46 12.62 18.79 -5.72
N SER A 47 13.41 19.01 -4.66
CA SER A 47 14.29 20.18 -4.55
C SER A 47 15.47 20.19 -5.52
N ASN A 48 15.71 19.11 -6.26
CA ASN A 48 16.74 19.13 -7.33
C ASN A 48 16.32 20.05 -8.49
N CYS A 49 15.02 20.25 -8.68
CA CYS A 49 14.47 21.14 -9.72
C CYS A 49 13.69 22.30 -9.12
N HIS A 50 12.95 22.07 -8.03
CA HIS A 50 12.09 23.07 -7.42
C HIS A 50 12.80 23.84 -6.31
N THR A 51 12.78 25.16 -6.39
CA THR A 51 13.36 26.03 -5.36
C THR A 51 12.33 26.39 -4.29
N ALA A 52 12.66 26.06 -3.05
CA ALA A 52 11.74 26.23 -1.93
C ALA A 52 11.44 27.70 -1.61
N SER A 53 10.17 28.03 -1.44
CA SER A 53 9.72 29.21 -0.70
C SER A 53 8.35 28.92 -0.05
N GLY A 54 8.10 29.54 1.10
CA GLY A 54 6.85 29.34 1.84
C GLY A 54 6.92 28.21 2.85
N THR A 55 5.75 27.68 3.23
CA THR A 55 5.62 26.66 4.28
C THR A 55 5.82 25.25 3.73
N THR A 56 6.57 24.45 4.47
CA THR A 56 6.76 23.02 4.18
C THR A 56 5.44 22.27 4.32
N PRO A 57 4.97 21.55 3.29
CA PRO A 57 3.79 20.69 3.43
C PRO A 57 4.11 19.50 4.32
N THR A 58 3.10 18.99 5.01
CA THR A 58 3.18 17.71 5.71
C THR A 58 2.55 16.61 4.88
N MET A 59 2.98 15.38 5.10
CA MET A 59 2.50 14.22 4.36
C MET A 59 2.14 13.08 5.32
N THR A 60 1.10 12.33 4.98
CA THR A 60 0.75 11.06 5.61
C THR A 60 0.62 9.97 4.57
N VAL A 61 1.09 8.76 4.91
CA VAL A 61 0.94 7.54 4.11
C VAL A 61 0.05 6.59 4.88
N SER A 62 -0.98 6.07 4.22
CA SER A 62 -1.89 5.10 4.83
C SER A 62 -2.19 3.94 3.88
N PHE A 63 -2.61 2.82 4.46
CA PHE A 63 -2.91 1.58 3.74
C PHE A 63 -4.32 1.10 4.07
N SER A 64 -5.04 0.60 3.08
CA SER A 64 -6.32 -0.07 3.25
C SER A 64 -6.34 -1.40 2.48
N PRO A 65 -6.50 -2.56 3.16
CA PRO A 65 -6.58 -2.72 4.62
C PRO A 65 -5.37 -2.17 5.36
N ALA A 66 -5.50 -1.91 6.67
CA ALA A 66 -4.39 -1.40 7.47
C ALA A 66 -3.25 -2.42 7.55
N LEU A 67 -2.02 -1.94 7.63
CA LEU A 67 -0.86 -2.79 7.95
C LEU A 67 -0.94 -3.26 9.41
N GLY A 68 -0.37 -4.41 9.69
CA GLY A 68 -0.18 -4.88 11.07
C GLY A 68 0.88 -4.06 11.83
N GLY A 69 1.04 -4.36 13.11
CA GLY A 69 2.04 -3.71 13.96
C GLY A 69 3.45 -3.82 13.37
N GLY A 70 4.25 -2.74 13.49
CA GLY A 70 5.58 -2.66 12.89
C GLY A 70 5.58 -2.62 11.35
N ASN A 71 4.52 -2.12 10.73
CA ASN A 71 4.32 -2.04 9.28
C ASN A 71 4.38 -3.41 8.59
N THR A 72 3.75 -4.42 9.19
CA THR A 72 3.67 -5.75 8.60
C THR A 72 2.54 -5.84 7.58
N TYR A 73 2.86 -6.34 6.40
CA TYR A 73 1.87 -6.60 5.35
C TYR A 73 1.43 -8.07 5.35
N ALA A 74 0.17 -8.33 4.97
CA ALA A 74 -0.30 -9.69 4.70
C ALA A 74 0.19 -10.14 3.31
N PRO A 75 0.83 -11.31 3.18
CA PRO A 75 1.32 -11.83 1.90
C PRO A 75 0.24 -11.85 0.81
N ASN A 76 0.63 -11.54 -0.43
CA ASN A 76 -0.24 -11.56 -1.62
C ASN A 76 -1.52 -10.70 -1.50
N THR A 77 -1.54 -9.76 -0.58
CA THR A 77 -2.68 -8.87 -0.35
C THR A 77 -2.53 -7.59 -1.15
N THR A 78 -3.62 -7.16 -1.80
CA THR A 78 -3.66 -5.87 -2.49
C THR A 78 -4.16 -4.78 -1.56
N TYR A 79 -3.32 -3.78 -1.36
CA TYR A 79 -3.59 -2.59 -0.57
C TYR A 79 -3.97 -1.40 -1.46
N THR A 80 -4.83 -0.54 -0.98
CA THR A 80 -4.91 0.84 -1.46
C THR A 80 -3.93 1.65 -0.63
N VAL A 81 -2.91 2.19 -1.28
CA VAL A 81 -1.97 3.14 -0.66
C VAL A 81 -2.49 4.53 -0.93
N THR A 82 -2.58 5.34 0.11
CA THR A 82 -3.07 6.72 0.02
C THR A 82 -2.02 7.67 0.57
N ILE A 83 -1.63 8.63 -0.26
CA ILE A 83 -0.75 9.74 0.09
C ILE A 83 -1.62 10.98 0.26
N ALA A 84 -1.66 11.53 1.46
CA ALA A 84 -2.36 12.76 1.75
C ALA A 84 -1.37 13.85 2.18
N ALA A 85 -1.50 15.01 1.56
CA ALA A 85 -0.72 16.19 1.90
C ALA A 85 -1.58 17.21 2.65
N SER A 86 -0.98 18.00 3.51
CA SER A 86 -1.61 19.18 4.10
C SER A 86 -0.62 20.33 4.19
N GLY A 87 -1.14 21.54 4.05
CA GLY A 87 -0.38 22.79 4.03
C GLY A 87 -1.23 23.89 3.41
N SER A 88 -0.60 25.04 3.15
CA SER A 88 -1.25 26.21 2.59
C SER A 88 -1.11 26.32 1.06
N GLN A 89 -0.52 25.32 0.41
CA GLN A 89 -0.30 25.34 -1.04
C GLN A 89 -1.61 25.09 -1.80
N PRO A 90 -1.82 25.78 -2.94
CA PRO A 90 -3.03 25.62 -3.74
C PRO A 90 -3.13 24.27 -4.45
N SER A 91 -2.01 23.59 -4.68
CA SER A 91 -1.97 22.24 -5.26
C SER A 91 -0.76 21.45 -4.79
N TYR A 92 -0.79 20.14 -5.07
CA TYR A 92 0.24 19.20 -4.67
C TYR A 92 0.61 18.27 -5.82
N GLY A 93 1.88 17.85 -5.83
CA GLY A 93 2.38 16.71 -6.55
C GLY A 93 2.95 15.69 -5.56
N PHE A 94 3.17 14.45 -5.99
CA PHE A 94 3.81 13.41 -5.17
C PHE A 94 4.59 12.43 -6.03
N ASN A 95 5.56 11.76 -5.41
CA ASN A 95 6.16 10.53 -5.89
C ASN A 95 6.20 9.51 -4.75
N CYS A 96 5.99 8.24 -5.07
CA CYS A 96 6.10 7.14 -4.13
C CYS A 96 6.61 5.89 -4.83
N GLU A 97 7.61 5.25 -4.26
CA GLU A 97 8.11 3.95 -4.69
C GLU A 97 8.14 2.96 -3.53
N ILE A 98 8.09 1.66 -3.85
CA ILE A 98 8.28 0.57 -2.89
C ILE A 98 9.31 -0.37 -3.50
N ILE A 99 10.50 -0.42 -2.92
CA ILE A 99 11.69 -1.07 -3.47
C ILE A 99 12.17 -2.22 -2.61
N ASN A 100 12.90 -3.15 -3.21
CA ASN A 100 13.37 -4.37 -2.56
C ASN A 100 14.73 -4.22 -1.87
N SER A 101 15.41 -3.09 -2.04
CA SER A 101 16.76 -2.86 -1.49
C SER A 101 17.01 -1.37 -1.28
N GLN A 102 17.81 -1.04 -0.29
CA GLN A 102 18.30 0.32 -0.03
C GLN A 102 19.66 0.59 -0.67
N SER A 103 20.04 -0.17 -1.68
CA SER A 103 21.26 0.05 -2.45
C SER A 103 21.17 1.34 -3.28
N THR A 104 22.29 1.98 -3.50
CA THR A 104 22.42 3.12 -4.42
C THR A 104 22.59 2.68 -5.88
N SER A 105 22.72 1.38 -6.14
CA SER A 105 22.92 0.83 -7.49
C SER A 105 21.57 0.52 -8.15
N THR A 106 21.25 1.23 -9.22
CA THR A 106 20.03 1.04 -10.01
C THR A 106 19.89 -0.36 -10.59
N SER A 107 21.00 -1.07 -10.81
CA SER A 107 20.98 -2.45 -11.34
C SER A 107 20.57 -3.51 -10.31
N SER A 108 20.63 -3.19 -9.02
CA SER A 108 20.32 -4.11 -7.92
C SER A 108 19.01 -3.79 -7.20
N VAL A 109 18.41 -2.65 -7.51
CA VAL A 109 17.15 -2.20 -6.90
C VAL A 109 16.01 -2.39 -7.89
N GLY A 110 14.97 -3.08 -7.45
CA GLY A 110 13.75 -3.29 -8.19
C GLY A 110 12.53 -2.99 -7.34
N MET A 111 11.37 -2.98 -7.97
CA MET A 111 10.10 -2.82 -7.27
C MET A 111 9.87 -3.99 -6.31
N PHE A 112 9.39 -3.70 -5.11
CA PHE A 112 8.96 -4.70 -4.15
C PHE A 112 7.44 -4.88 -4.21
N GLY A 113 6.99 -6.07 -4.60
CA GLY A 113 5.59 -6.34 -4.91
C GLY A 113 5.21 -5.85 -6.31
N ALA A 114 3.97 -5.44 -6.50
CA ALA A 114 3.48 -4.96 -7.78
C ALA A 114 2.57 -3.73 -7.61
N PHE A 115 2.84 -2.66 -8.33
CA PHE A 115 1.88 -1.58 -8.46
C PHE A 115 0.73 -2.01 -9.38
N GLY A 116 -0.49 -1.78 -8.90
CA GLY A 116 -1.70 -1.95 -9.69
C GLY A 116 -2.12 -0.65 -10.37
N THR A 117 -3.42 -0.46 -10.53
CA THR A 117 -3.98 0.76 -11.13
C THR A 117 -3.98 1.93 -10.15
N ALA A 118 -3.91 3.15 -10.69
CA ALA A 118 -4.29 4.35 -9.95
C ALA A 118 -5.76 4.26 -9.51
N VAL A 119 -6.05 4.71 -8.29
CA VAL A 119 -7.41 4.72 -7.73
C VAL A 119 -8.04 6.10 -7.89
N THR A 120 -7.26 7.16 -7.65
CA THR A 120 -7.68 8.53 -7.90
C THR A 120 -7.26 8.99 -9.29
N SER A 121 -8.07 9.84 -9.93
CA SER A 121 -7.82 10.33 -11.29
C SER A 121 -6.59 11.24 -11.43
N ASN A 122 -6.10 11.78 -10.30
CA ASN A 122 -4.90 12.62 -10.23
C ASN A 122 -3.60 11.83 -10.00
N CYS A 123 -3.69 10.50 -9.98
CA CYS A 123 -2.56 9.59 -9.78
C CYS A 123 -2.29 8.78 -11.06
N MET A 124 -1.03 8.44 -11.30
CA MET A 124 -0.59 7.52 -12.35
C MET A 124 0.51 6.59 -11.83
N ILE A 125 0.70 5.47 -12.51
CA ILE A 125 1.85 4.60 -12.31
C ILE A 125 2.85 4.87 -13.43
N VAL A 126 4.07 5.23 -13.06
CA VAL A 126 5.18 5.45 -13.98
C VAL A 126 5.95 4.14 -14.12
N PRO A 127 5.90 3.46 -15.28
CA PRO A 127 6.61 2.21 -15.47
C PRO A 127 8.12 2.46 -15.64
N LEU A 128 8.91 1.42 -15.40
CA LEU A 128 10.32 1.41 -15.78
C LEU A 128 10.44 1.59 -17.30
N SER A 129 11.29 2.51 -17.74
CA SER A 129 11.59 2.72 -19.16
C SER A 129 13.11 2.75 -19.38
N SER A 130 13.53 2.57 -20.65
CA SER A 130 14.95 2.69 -21.01
C SER A 130 15.55 4.08 -20.82
N THR A 131 14.69 5.09 -20.66
CA THR A 131 15.08 6.49 -20.43
C THR A 131 15.00 6.89 -18.97
N THR A 132 14.35 6.09 -18.12
CA THR A 132 14.25 6.29 -16.67
C THR A 132 14.76 5.03 -15.97
N PRO A 133 16.02 4.98 -15.51
CA PRO A 133 16.62 3.79 -14.90
C PRO A 133 16.13 3.54 -13.46
N TYR A 134 15.13 4.26 -13.01
CA TYR A 134 14.54 4.13 -11.67
C TYR A 134 13.48 3.04 -11.62
N PRO A 135 13.26 2.42 -10.44
CA PRO A 135 12.14 1.51 -10.26
C PRO A 135 10.81 2.16 -10.62
N PRO A 136 9.79 1.39 -11.02
CA PRO A 136 8.44 1.91 -11.21
C PRO A 136 7.97 2.65 -9.94
N CYS A 137 7.30 3.78 -10.12
CA CYS A 137 6.77 4.58 -9.02
C CYS A 137 5.32 5.00 -9.27
N ALA A 138 4.61 5.34 -8.20
CA ALA A 138 3.36 6.06 -8.27
C ALA A 138 3.64 7.56 -8.22
N SER A 139 2.99 8.33 -9.08
CA SER A 139 3.19 9.77 -9.21
C SER A 139 1.87 10.48 -9.51
N HIS A 140 1.86 11.81 -9.37
CA HIS A 140 0.77 12.64 -9.87
C HIS A 140 0.83 12.75 -11.39
N ASN A 141 -0.31 12.86 -12.03
CA ASN A 141 -0.41 13.13 -13.47
C ASN A 141 -0.53 14.62 -13.80
N ALA A 142 -0.96 15.41 -12.82
CA ALA A 142 -0.96 16.88 -12.83
C ALA A 142 -1.00 17.38 -11.38
N PRO A 143 -0.47 18.58 -11.07
CA PRO A 143 -0.64 19.20 -9.76
C PRO A 143 -2.11 19.33 -9.43
N SER A 144 -2.53 18.88 -8.26
CA SER A 144 -3.96 18.80 -7.90
C SER A 144 -4.18 18.80 -6.40
N ALA A 145 -5.45 18.71 -5.99
CA ALA A 145 -5.80 18.45 -4.61
C ALA A 145 -5.39 17.02 -4.19
N THR A 146 -5.09 16.87 -2.93
CA THR A 146 -4.84 15.60 -2.25
C THR A 146 -6.19 14.96 -1.82
N PRO A 147 -6.30 13.66 -1.58
CA PRO A 147 -5.25 12.66 -1.62
C PRO A 147 -4.97 12.06 -3.01
N PHE A 148 -3.83 11.37 -3.10
CA PHE A 148 -3.46 10.50 -4.22
C PHE A 148 -3.53 9.05 -3.76
N SER A 149 -4.14 8.17 -4.57
CA SER A 149 -4.28 6.76 -4.19
C SER A 149 -4.02 5.82 -5.35
N PHE A 150 -3.35 4.72 -5.05
CA PHE A 150 -3.02 3.66 -6.01
C PHE A 150 -3.07 2.29 -5.35
N LYS A 151 -3.10 1.23 -6.15
CA LYS A 151 -3.04 -0.15 -5.68
C LYS A 151 -1.60 -0.63 -5.62
N TRP A 152 -1.29 -1.34 -4.54
CA TRP A 152 -0.06 -2.09 -4.38
C TRP A 152 -0.37 -3.50 -3.90
N THR A 153 0.12 -4.51 -4.62
CA THR A 153 0.00 -5.91 -4.21
C THR A 153 1.30 -6.33 -3.56
N ALA A 154 1.22 -6.70 -2.30
CA ALA A 154 2.35 -7.16 -1.52
C ALA A 154 2.85 -8.52 -2.03
N PRO A 155 4.16 -8.81 -2.00
CA PRO A 155 4.70 -10.11 -2.37
C PRO A 155 4.40 -11.17 -1.30
N ALA A 156 4.71 -12.44 -1.61
CA ALA A 156 4.50 -13.56 -0.70
C ALA A 156 5.39 -13.48 0.56
N SER A 157 6.55 -12.85 0.47
CA SER A 157 7.53 -12.74 1.58
C SER A 157 8.54 -11.62 1.30
N GLY A 158 9.38 -11.34 2.29
CA GLY A 158 10.51 -10.43 2.15
C GLY A 158 10.31 -9.11 2.89
N THR A 159 11.26 -8.21 2.66
CA THR A 159 11.27 -6.85 3.21
C THR A 159 11.35 -5.85 2.07
N GLY A 160 10.48 -4.86 2.11
CA GLY A 160 10.48 -3.73 1.18
C GLY A 160 10.64 -2.40 1.89
N TYR A 161 10.96 -1.39 1.13
CA TYR A 161 11.19 -0.04 1.61
C TYR A 161 10.35 0.93 0.78
N LEU A 162 9.36 1.55 1.44
CA LEU A 162 8.58 2.62 0.85
C LEU A 162 9.32 3.94 1.05
N TYR A 163 9.40 4.72 -0.01
CA TYR A 163 9.82 6.12 0.02
C TYR A 163 8.74 6.97 -0.65
N ALA A 164 8.39 8.07 -0.02
CA ALA A 164 7.39 8.98 -0.56
C ALA A 164 7.77 10.43 -0.24
N ILE A 165 7.43 11.32 -1.16
CA ILE A 165 7.63 12.75 -1.05
C ILE A 165 6.44 13.49 -1.68
N VAL A 166 6.09 14.63 -1.13
CA VAL A 166 5.07 15.54 -1.65
C VAL A 166 5.71 16.88 -1.95
N LEU A 167 5.30 17.48 -3.06
CA LEU A 167 5.61 18.86 -3.43
C LEU A 167 4.35 19.70 -3.33
N GLY A 168 4.39 20.76 -2.54
CA GLY A 168 3.37 21.80 -2.56
C GLY A 168 3.73 22.84 -3.62
N ALA A 169 2.85 23.03 -4.60
CA ALA A 169 3.03 23.90 -5.74
C ALA A 169 2.21 25.18 -5.60
N ASN A 170 2.79 26.31 -5.98
CA ASN A 170 2.17 27.62 -5.92
C ASN A 170 1.36 27.99 -7.19
N ASN A 171 1.32 27.10 -8.18
CA ASN A 171 0.60 27.23 -9.45
C ASN A 171 1.03 28.44 -10.33
N ASN A 172 2.26 28.88 -10.22
CA ASN A 172 2.79 29.99 -11.03
C ASN A 172 3.37 29.53 -12.39
N ASN A 173 3.24 28.25 -12.74
CA ASN A 173 3.86 27.61 -13.92
C ASN A 173 5.41 27.72 -13.95
N SER A 174 6.02 27.73 -12.79
CA SER A 174 7.47 27.73 -12.61
C SER A 174 7.83 26.76 -11.50
N ASP A 175 9.05 26.28 -11.49
CA ASP A 175 9.67 25.49 -10.41
C ASP A 175 10.14 26.36 -9.23
N ILE A 176 9.96 27.69 -9.34
CA ILE A 176 10.34 28.65 -8.29
C ILE A 176 9.17 28.88 -7.35
N GLY A 177 9.42 28.71 -6.05
CA GLY A 177 8.45 28.97 -5.01
C GLY A 177 7.60 27.77 -4.59
N ASP A 178 7.98 26.58 -5.04
CA ASP A 178 7.40 25.32 -4.63
C ASP A 178 8.19 24.74 -3.44
N HIS A 179 7.52 23.99 -2.57
CA HIS A 179 8.16 23.45 -1.37
C HIS A 179 7.84 21.99 -1.19
N GLN A 180 8.88 21.15 -1.06
CA GLN A 180 8.70 19.73 -0.78
C GLN A 180 8.51 19.43 0.70
N SER A 181 7.85 18.32 1.02
CA SER A 181 7.83 17.74 2.37
C SER A 181 9.19 17.11 2.72
N ALA A 182 9.35 16.74 3.98
CA ALA A 182 10.35 15.73 4.33
C ALA A 182 10.05 14.43 3.59
N VAL A 183 11.08 13.66 3.27
CA VAL A 183 10.92 12.30 2.74
C VAL A 183 10.35 11.41 3.85
N THR A 184 9.28 10.70 3.55
CA THR A 184 8.78 9.65 4.43
C THR A 184 9.35 8.32 3.96
N SER A 185 10.00 7.60 4.86
CA SER A 185 10.48 6.24 4.62
C SER A 185 9.83 5.25 5.58
N MET A 186 9.52 4.05 5.09
CA MET A 186 8.86 3.02 5.87
C MET A 186 9.39 1.65 5.46
N THR A 187 9.82 0.85 6.43
CA THR A 187 10.15 -0.55 6.19
C THR A 187 8.88 -1.39 6.27
N LEU A 188 8.63 -2.19 5.22
CA LEU A 188 7.50 -3.10 5.10
C LEU A 188 8.02 -4.53 5.21
N THR A 189 7.51 -5.31 6.18
CA THR A 189 7.91 -6.70 6.39
C THR A 189 6.72 -7.63 6.21
N ALA A 190 6.97 -8.85 5.69
CA ALA A 190 5.92 -9.84 5.64
C ALA A 190 5.46 -10.20 7.05
N GLY A 191 4.18 -10.06 7.31
CA GLY A 191 3.55 -10.68 8.45
C GLY A 191 3.67 -12.20 8.35
N SER A 192 3.74 -12.89 9.47
CA SER A 192 3.59 -14.34 9.44
C SER A 192 2.28 -14.67 8.71
N ALA A 193 2.28 -15.67 7.83
CA ALA A 193 1.07 -16.25 7.28
C ALA A 193 0.29 -16.99 8.38
N GLY A 194 0.01 -16.28 9.47
CA GLY A 194 -0.96 -16.66 10.45
C GLY A 194 -2.33 -16.39 9.87
N ILE A 195 -3.28 -17.27 10.08
CA ILE A 195 -4.69 -17.01 9.84
C ILE A 195 -4.99 -15.66 10.51
N ALA A 196 -5.35 -14.64 9.71
CA ALA A 196 -5.74 -13.35 10.26
C ALA A 196 -6.91 -13.60 11.23
N THR A 197 -6.62 -13.53 12.52
CA THR A 197 -7.67 -13.43 13.52
C THR A 197 -8.26 -12.04 13.38
N HIS A 198 -9.27 -11.91 12.52
CA HIS A 198 -10.03 -10.68 12.39
C HIS A 198 -10.92 -10.56 13.64
N THR A 199 -10.36 -9.92 14.67
CA THR A 199 -11.01 -9.70 15.97
C THR A 199 -11.82 -8.39 15.95
N GLU A 200 -12.91 -8.38 15.19
CA GLU A 200 -13.97 -7.39 15.44
C GLU A 200 -15.25 -8.14 15.76
N ASN A 201 -15.72 -8.03 16.99
CA ASN A 201 -16.90 -8.60 17.64
C ASN A 201 -16.74 -9.98 18.30
N VAL A 202 -15.61 -10.69 18.14
CA VAL A 202 -15.31 -11.90 18.92
C VAL A 202 -13.88 -11.80 19.41
N SER A 203 -13.66 -11.66 20.69
CA SER A 203 -12.34 -11.71 21.30
C SER A 203 -12.16 -13.02 22.08
N GLY A 204 -10.94 -13.58 22.03
CA GLY A 204 -10.50 -14.60 22.96
C GLY A 204 -11.00 -16.03 22.70
N LEU A 205 -11.28 -16.45 21.43
CA LEU A 205 -11.59 -17.86 21.19
C LEU A 205 -10.44 -18.73 21.69
N SER A 206 -10.74 -19.55 22.68
CA SER A 206 -9.85 -20.59 23.17
C SER A 206 -10.58 -21.94 23.21
N ILE A 207 -9.84 -23.02 22.94
CA ILE A 207 -10.38 -24.38 22.86
C ILE A 207 -9.52 -25.28 23.72
N PHE A 208 -10.16 -25.97 24.65
CA PHE A 208 -9.47 -26.94 25.49
C PHE A 208 -10.40 -28.11 25.89
N PRO A 209 -9.82 -29.30 26.17
CA PRO A 209 -8.42 -29.61 25.99
C PRO A 209 -8.00 -29.61 24.52
N ASN A 210 -6.74 -29.32 24.27
CA ASN A 210 -6.11 -29.43 22.96
C ASN A 210 -4.69 -30.01 23.15
N PRO A 211 -4.44 -31.28 22.85
CA PRO A 211 -5.28 -32.24 22.12
C PRO A 211 -6.55 -32.68 22.85
N ALA A 212 -7.58 -33.01 22.07
CA ALA A 212 -8.89 -33.48 22.54
C ALA A 212 -9.12 -34.93 22.18
N THR A 213 -10.00 -35.61 22.96
CA THR A 213 -10.51 -36.98 22.67
C THR A 213 -11.98 -36.95 22.32
N ASP A 214 -12.83 -36.60 23.29
CA ASP A 214 -14.29 -36.73 23.16
C ASP A 214 -15.01 -35.38 23.20
N ASN A 215 -14.53 -34.46 24.02
CA ASN A 215 -15.17 -33.17 24.27
C ASN A 215 -14.19 -32.06 24.24
N VAL A 216 -14.63 -30.87 23.85
CA VAL A 216 -13.92 -29.63 23.91
C VAL A 216 -14.82 -28.53 24.50
N ARG A 217 -14.19 -27.59 25.19
CA ARG A 217 -14.81 -26.36 25.63
C ARG A 217 -14.33 -25.20 24.80
N LEU A 218 -15.26 -24.46 24.23
CA LEU A 218 -15.06 -23.23 23.48
C LEU A 218 -15.29 -22.06 24.41
N ASN A 219 -14.28 -21.22 24.67
CA ASN A 219 -14.45 -19.95 25.37
C ASN A 219 -14.28 -18.83 24.38
N TYR A 220 -15.14 -17.83 24.46
CA TYR A 220 -15.10 -16.60 23.66
C TYR A 220 -15.92 -15.51 24.32
N SER A 221 -15.78 -14.27 23.86
CA SER A 221 -16.55 -13.14 24.33
C SER A 221 -17.26 -12.46 23.17
N LEU A 222 -18.53 -12.08 23.40
CA LEU A 222 -19.35 -11.33 22.45
C LEU A 222 -19.50 -9.87 22.93
N GLU A 223 -19.34 -8.92 22.03
CA GLU A 223 -19.55 -7.50 22.31
C GLU A 223 -21.04 -7.10 22.30
N GLU A 224 -21.88 -7.86 21.58
CA GLU A 224 -23.30 -7.65 21.42
C GLU A 224 -24.03 -8.98 21.26
N ARG A 225 -25.37 -8.97 21.37
CA ARG A 225 -26.19 -10.14 21.08
C ARG A 225 -26.05 -10.54 19.62
N SER A 226 -25.63 -11.78 19.37
CA SER A 226 -25.21 -12.23 18.06
C SER A 226 -25.63 -13.67 17.75
N THR A 227 -25.80 -13.99 16.47
CA THR A 227 -25.93 -15.39 16.03
C THR A 227 -24.52 -15.98 15.97
N VAL A 228 -24.29 -17.05 16.70
CA VAL A 228 -23.00 -17.73 16.84
C VAL A 228 -23.12 -19.13 16.23
N VAL A 229 -22.22 -19.43 15.29
CA VAL A 229 -22.11 -20.76 14.67
C VAL A 229 -20.68 -21.26 14.82
N ALA A 230 -20.50 -22.41 15.46
CA ALA A 230 -19.20 -23.07 15.54
C ALA A 230 -19.22 -24.38 14.76
N ARG A 231 -18.24 -24.56 13.84
CA ARG A 231 -18.06 -25.76 13.05
C ARG A 231 -16.65 -26.28 13.08
N LEU A 232 -16.52 -27.58 13.08
CA LEU A 232 -15.27 -28.31 12.95
C LEU A 232 -15.04 -28.65 11.47
N TYR A 233 -13.87 -28.30 10.95
CA TYR A 233 -13.48 -28.56 9.56
C TYR A 233 -12.25 -29.46 9.51
N SER A 234 -12.22 -30.37 8.56
CA SER A 234 -11.01 -31.08 8.15
C SER A 234 -10.04 -30.12 7.44
N LEU A 235 -8.78 -30.54 7.26
CA LEU A 235 -7.80 -29.78 6.49
C LEU A 235 -8.17 -29.63 5.00
N ASN A 236 -9.03 -30.50 4.48
CA ASN A 236 -9.57 -30.42 3.12
C ASN A 236 -10.73 -29.41 2.98
N GLY A 237 -11.15 -28.78 4.09
CA GLY A 237 -12.24 -27.81 4.12
C GLY A 237 -13.63 -28.41 4.27
N GLU A 238 -13.76 -29.72 4.48
CA GLU A 238 -15.04 -30.40 4.71
C GLU A 238 -15.51 -30.17 6.15
N VAL A 239 -16.82 -29.96 6.35
CA VAL A 239 -17.44 -29.86 7.68
C VAL A 239 -17.49 -31.23 8.31
N ALA A 240 -16.73 -31.44 9.37
CA ALA A 240 -16.72 -32.67 10.15
C ALA A 240 -17.82 -32.69 11.24
N ALA A 241 -18.16 -31.55 11.81
CA ALA A 241 -19.23 -31.39 12.78
C ALA A 241 -19.72 -29.95 12.89
N GLU A 242 -20.99 -29.74 13.21
CA GLU A 242 -21.52 -28.50 13.75
C GLU A 242 -21.55 -28.63 15.28
N MET A 243 -20.86 -27.68 15.94
CA MET A 243 -20.63 -27.71 17.39
C MET A 243 -21.56 -26.78 18.15
N LEU A 244 -21.99 -25.68 17.49
CA LEU A 244 -22.87 -24.67 18.04
C LEU A 244 -23.61 -23.96 16.92
N ASN A 245 -24.89 -23.62 17.11
CA ASN A 245 -25.66 -22.78 16.20
C ASN A 245 -26.83 -22.16 16.96
N GLU A 246 -26.61 -21.01 17.60
CA GLU A 246 -27.62 -20.33 18.40
C GLU A 246 -27.37 -18.83 18.51
N VAL A 247 -28.37 -18.09 18.98
CA VAL A 247 -28.28 -16.68 19.31
C VAL A 247 -27.89 -16.56 20.77
N GLN A 248 -26.79 -15.84 21.03
CA GLN A 248 -26.25 -15.61 22.38
C GLN A 248 -26.19 -14.13 22.70
N ASP A 249 -26.34 -13.78 23.97
CA ASP A 249 -26.27 -12.41 24.46
C ASP A 249 -24.82 -11.93 24.57
N ARG A 250 -24.63 -10.62 24.73
CA ARG A 250 -23.33 -10.01 25.04
C ARG A 250 -22.72 -10.62 26.30
N GLY A 251 -21.42 -10.90 26.27
CA GLY A 251 -20.66 -11.37 27.43
C GLY A 251 -19.69 -12.50 27.10
N GLN A 252 -19.16 -13.10 28.17
CA GLN A 252 -18.28 -14.26 28.05
C GLN A 252 -19.09 -15.54 27.99
N HIS A 253 -18.72 -16.43 27.07
CA HIS A 253 -19.37 -17.72 26.85
C HIS A 253 -18.36 -18.86 27.01
N ALA A 254 -18.84 -19.96 27.59
CA ALA A 254 -18.12 -21.22 27.71
C ALA A 254 -19.06 -22.35 27.27
N VAL A 255 -18.82 -22.89 26.10
CA VAL A 255 -19.70 -23.90 25.46
C VAL A 255 -18.97 -25.23 25.41
N ASP A 256 -19.56 -26.27 25.99
CA ASP A 256 -19.06 -27.63 25.87
C ASP A 256 -19.63 -28.26 24.61
N ALA A 257 -18.76 -28.77 23.75
CA ALA A 257 -19.12 -29.42 22.51
C ALA A 257 -18.52 -30.84 22.46
N ARG A 258 -19.37 -31.81 22.06
CA ARG A 258 -18.94 -33.19 21.89
C ARG A 258 -18.42 -33.42 20.48
N LEU A 259 -17.27 -34.06 20.37
CA LEU A 259 -16.71 -34.46 19.08
C LEU A 259 -17.44 -35.74 18.58
N PRO A 260 -17.58 -35.92 17.25
CA PRO A 260 -18.12 -37.14 16.69
C PRO A 260 -17.32 -38.38 17.13
N MET A 261 -17.98 -39.47 17.50
CA MET A 261 -17.32 -40.70 17.97
C MET A 261 -16.44 -41.37 16.92
N ASN A 262 -16.67 -41.09 15.64
CA ASN A 262 -15.94 -41.66 14.51
C ASN A 262 -14.97 -40.63 13.89
N LEU A 263 -14.67 -39.55 14.60
CA LEU A 263 -13.74 -38.55 14.12
C LEU A 263 -12.31 -39.12 14.04
N ALA A 264 -11.69 -39.05 12.88
CA ALA A 264 -10.34 -39.54 12.71
C ALA A 264 -9.33 -38.71 13.54
N LYS A 265 -8.31 -39.36 14.05
CA LYS A 265 -7.18 -38.65 14.71
C LYS A 265 -6.49 -37.72 13.72
N GLY A 266 -6.18 -36.52 14.16
CA GLY A 266 -5.54 -35.56 13.27
C GLY A 266 -5.74 -34.11 13.66
N ILE A 267 -5.41 -33.21 12.72
CA ILE A 267 -5.56 -31.77 12.88
C ILE A 267 -6.84 -31.31 12.19
N TYR A 268 -7.61 -30.50 12.92
CA TYR A 268 -8.85 -29.89 12.48
C TYR A 268 -8.80 -28.39 12.72
N LEU A 269 -9.69 -27.65 12.07
CA LEU A 269 -9.95 -26.23 12.31
C LEU A 269 -11.33 -26.05 12.89
N VAL A 270 -11.44 -25.48 14.07
CA VAL A 270 -12.69 -24.98 14.60
C VAL A 270 -12.88 -23.56 14.10
N LYS A 271 -13.97 -23.30 13.38
CA LYS A 271 -14.38 -21.96 12.94
C LYS A 271 -15.57 -21.51 13.74
N LEU A 272 -15.43 -20.38 14.41
CA LEU A 272 -16.52 -19.67 15.07
C LEU A 272 -16.92 -18.48 14.20
N SER A 273 -18.19 -18.44 13.79
CA SER A 273 -18.78 -17.35 13.01
C SER A 273 -19.75 -16.58 13.89
N VAL A 274 -19.62 -15.27 13.94
CA VAL A 274 -20.50 -14.36 14.67
C VAL A 274 -20.95 -13.25 13.72
N ASN A 275 -22.26 -13.20 13.45
CA ASN A 275 -22.84 -12.24 12.50
C ASN A 275 -22.11 -12.21 11.13
N GLY A 276 -21.66 -13.41 10.64
CA GLY A 276 -20.93 -13.54 9.37
C GLY A 276 -19.41 -13.29 9.45
N LYS A 277 -18.89 -12.78 10.55
CA LYS A 277 -17.46 -12.68 10.81
C LYS A 277 -16.93 -13.98 11.40
N GLN A 278 -15.71 -14.39 11.06
CA GLN A 278 -15.18 -15.70 11.44
C GLN A 278 -13.83 -15.58 12.16
N VAL A 279 -13.68 -16.39 13.21
CA VAL A 279 -12.40 -16.67 13.87
C VAL A 279 -12.16 -18.18 13.82
N SER A 280 -10.90 -18.59 13.65
CA SER A 280 -10.55 -20.01 13.54
C SER A 280 -9.41 -20.37 14.49
N GLN A 281 -9.51 -21.58 15.06
CA GLN A 281 -8.44 -22.13 15.90
C GLN A 281 -8.17 -23.59 15.57
N LYS A 282 -6.89 -23.98 15.61
CA LYS A 282 -6.45 -25.35 15.39
C LYS A 282 -6.85 -26.22 16.60
N LEU A 283 -7.42 -27.39 16.31
CA LEU A 283 -7.69 -28.46 17.27
C LEU A 283 -6.95 -29.72 16.83
N MET A 284 -6.23 -30.34 17.74
CA MET A 284 -5.66 -31.68 17.57
C MET A 284 -6.60 -32.69 18.21
N VAL A 285 -6.94 -33.77 17.50
CA VAL A 285 -7.78 -34.89 17.97
C VAL A 285 -6.92 -36.13 18.09
N ASN A 286 -6.94 -36.76 19.27
CA ASN A 286 -6.17 -37.98 19.60
C ASN A 286 -6.98 -39.27 19.50
#